data_d3d238325f663cab86987c9112b88056
#
_entry.id   d3d238325f663cab86987c9112b88056
#
_cell.length_a   1.000
_cell.length_b   1.000
_cell.length_c   1.000
_cell.angle_alpha   90.00
_cell.angle_beta   90.00
_cell.angle_gamma   90.00
#
_symmetry.space_group_name_H-M   'P 1'
#
loop_
_entity.id
_entity.type
_entity.pdbx_description
1 polymer ?
#
loop_
_entity_poly.entity_id
_entity_poly.type
_entity_poly.pdbx_seq_one_letter_code
_entity_poly.pdbx_strand_id
1 'polypeptide(L)'
;MIKLFDNGAYLLNGTELVEDNVDANAILTQKLGTVPSKEEAAKNTMAYGILEKHNTSDNMDNLKIKFDKMTSHDITFVGIIQTARASGLKEFPIPYVLTNCHNSLCAVGGTINESAMVMCVT
;
A
#
# COMPACT_ATOMS: atom_id res chain seq x y z
N MET A 1 4.94 -7.90 -22.66
CA MET A 1 5.15 -6.49 -23.09
C MET A 1 4.41 -5.62 -22.09
N ILE A 2 5.04 -4.58 -21.56
CA ILE A 2 4.38 -3.61 -20.67
C ILE A 2 3.66 -2.59 -21.55
N LYS A 3 2.39 -2.31 -21.25
CA LYS A 3 1.61 -1.24 -21.87
C LYS A 3 1.38 -0.14 -20.84
N LEU A 4 1.67 1.10 -21.20
CA LEU A 4 1.42 2.29 -20.39
C LEU A 4 0.17 3.01 -20.94
N PHE A 5 -0.61 3.59 -20.03
CA PHE A 5 -1.80 4.37 -20.35
C PHE A 5 -1.62 5.79 -19.82
N ASP A 6 -1.58 6.77 -20.69
CA ASP A 6 -1.30 8.17 -20.32
C ASP A 6 -2.46 8.80 -19.53
N ASN A 7 -3.68 8.43 -19.85
CA ASN A 7 -4.90 8.98 -19.23
C ASN A 7 -5.55 8.06 -18.19
N GLY A 8 -4.93 6.91 -17.91
CA GLY A 8 -5.51 5.87 -17.06
C GLY A 8 -6.26 4.79 -17.83
N ALA A 9 -6.89 3.88 -17.10
CA ALA A 9 -7.64 2.78 -17.67
C ALA A 9 -8.78 2.33 -16.75
N TYR A 10 -9.84 1.80 -17.34
CA TYR A 10 -10.89 1.10 -16.62
C TYR A 10 -10.58 -0.39 -16.57
N LEU A 11 -10.73 -1.01 -15.40
CA LEU A 11 -10.66 -2.46 -15.25
C LEU A 11 -12.08 -3.03 -15.15
N LEU A 12 -12.53 -3.69 -16.22
CA LEU A 12 -13.85 -4.29 -16.29
C LEU A 12 -13.84 -5.68 -15.67
N ASN A 13 -14.72 -5.90 -14.69
CA ASN A 13 -14.92 -7.18 -14.02
C ASN A 13 -13.61 -7.83 -13.52
N GLY A 14 -12.60 -7.02 -13.22
CA GLY A 14 -11.31 -7.50 -12.73
C GLY A 14 -10.40 -8.17 -13.77
N THR A 15 -10.77 -8.20 -15.04
CA THR A 15 -10.07 -9.00 -16.07
C THR A 15 -9.71 -8.23 -17.33
N GLU A 16 -10.49 -7.25 -17.74
CA GLU A 16 -10.30 -6.56 -18.99
C GLU A 16 -9.97 -5.09 -18.78
N LEU A 17 -8.90 -4.62 -19.43
CA LEU A 17 -8.48 -3.23 -19.41
C LEU A 17 -9.01 -2.48 -20.62
N VAL A 18 -9.70 -1.37 -20.38
CA VAL A 18 -10.12 -0.39 -21.38
C VAL A 18 -9.41 0.92 -21.10
N GLU A 19 -8.61 1.38 -22.06
CA GLU A 19 -7.89 2.64 -21.96
C GLU A 19 -8.86 3.83 -21.92
N ASP A 20 -8.63 4.80 -21.05
CA ASP A 20 -9.42 6.02 -20.96
C ASP A 20 -9.08 6.97 -22.11
N ASN A 21 -9.67 6.76 -23.25
CA ASN A 21 -9.53 7.53 -24.49
C ASN A 21 -10.89 7.87 -25.09
N VAL A 22 -10.89 8.46 -26.26
CA VAL A 22 -12.11 8.91 -26.97
C VAL A 22 -13.11 7.78 -27.24
N ASP A 23 -12.63 6.54 -27.38
CA ASP A 23 -13.46 5.37 -27.66
C ASP A 23 -13.96 4.67 -26.39
N ALA A 24 -13.43 5.04 -25.22
CA ALA A 24 -13.75 4.39 -23.95
C ALA A 24 -15.24 4.33 -23.67
N ASN A 25 -15.95 5.43 -23.85
CA ASN A 25 -17.39 5.51 -23.60
C ASN A 25 -18.20 4.56 -24.47
N ALA A 26 -17.82 4.41 -25.74
CA ALA A 26 -18.47 3.48 -26.65
C ALA A 26 -18.26 2.02 -26.21
N ILE A 27 -17.04 1.68 -25.84
CA ILE A 27 -16.66 0.34 -25.35
C ILE A 27 -17.36 0.03 -24.02
N LEU A 28 -17.38 0.97 -23.08
CA LEU A 28 -18.03 0.82 -21.78
C LEU A 28 -19.55 0.64 -21.95
N THR A 29 -20.19 1.45 -22.80
CA THR A 29 -21.62 1.32 -23.11
C THR A 29 -21.94 -0.05 -23.72
N GLN A 30 -21.12 -0.51 -24.66
CA GLN A 30 -21.31 -1.81 -25.29
C GLN A 30 -21.21 -2.97 -24.29
N LYS A 31 -20.28 -2.88 -23.33
CA LYS A 31 -19.97 -3.99 -22.40
C LYS A 31 -20.78 -3.96 -21.12
N LEU A 32 -21.06 -2.77 -20.59
CA LEU A 32 -21.75 -2.58 -19.31
C LEU A 32 -23.19 -2.07 -19.47
N GLY A 33 -23.60 -1.66 -20.67
CA GLY A 33 -24.89 -1.02 -20.91
C GLY A 33 -24.96 0.45 -20.47
N THR A 34 -24.03 0.89 -19.63
CA THR A 34 -23.92 2.26 -19.12
C THR A 34 -22.47 2.67 -19.01
N VAL A 35 -22.22 3.99 -19.02
CA VAL A 35 -20.88 4.54 -18.72
C VAL A 35 -20.90 5.01 -17.26
N PRO A 36 -20.16 4.35 -16.35
CA PRO A 36 -20.05 4.83 -14.98
C PRO A 36 -19.29 6.14 -14.95
N SER A 37 -19.66 7.06 -14.05
CA SER A 37 -18.84 8.24 -13.82
C SER A 37 -17.47 7.84 -13.25
N LYS A 38 -16.44 8.67 -13.44
CA LYS A 38 -15.11 8.41 -12.88
C LYS A 38 -15.15 8.31 -11.35
N GLU A 39 -15.98 9.11 -10.72
CA GLU A 39 -16.17 9.12 -9.26
C GLU A 39 -16.80 7.81 -8.77
N GLU A 40 -17.80 7.28 -9.49
CA GLU A 40 -18.38 5.97 -9.17
C GLU A 40 -17.39 4.83 -9.41
N ALA A 41 -16.67 4.86 -10.52
CA ALA A 41 -15.65 3.87 -10.82
C ALA A 41 -14.51 3.87 -9.78
N ALA A 42 -14.09 5.05 -9.31
CA ALA A 42 -13.06 5.19 -8.28
C ALA A 42 -13.48 4.54 -6.96
N LYS A 43 -14.75 4.65 -6.56
CA LYS A 43 -15.28 4.02 -5.33
C LYS A 43 -15.23 2.49 -5.36
N ASN A 44 -15.21 1.90 -6.54
CA ASN A 44 -15.09 0.44 -6.72
C ASN A 44 -13.64 -0.05 -6.75
N THR A 45 -12.64 0.82 -6.55
CA THR A 45 -11.24 0.40 -6.48
C THR A 45 -10.90 -0.22 -5.12
N MET A 46 -9.97 -1.17 -5.12
CA MET A 46 -9.45 -1.75 -3.87
C MET A 46 -8.87 -0.69 -2.93
N ALA A 47 -8.17 0.31 -3.48
CA ALA A 47 -7.60 1.40 -2.71
C ALA A 47 -8.67 2.21 -1.97
N TYR A 48 -9.75 2.59 -2.66
CA TYR A 48 -10.85 3.30 -2.04
C TYR A 48 -11.49 2.48 -0.92
N GLY A 49 -11.81 1.22 -1.16
CA GLY A 49 -12.42 0.34 -0.15
C GLY A 49 -11.53 0.12 1.08
N ILE A 50 -10.21 0.03 0.89
CA ILE A 50 -9.25 -0.06 2.01
C ILE A 50 -9.24 1.23 2.82
N LEU A 51 -9.14 2.38 2.15
CA LEU A 51 -9.13 3.69 2.82
C LEU A 51 -10.44 3.96 3.56
N GLU A 52 -11.58 3.69 2.92
CA GLU A 52 -12.91 3.85 3.53
C GLU A 52 -13.05 3.00 4.80
N LYS A 53 -12.66 1.72 4.72
CA LYS A 53 -12.74 0.80 5.87
C LYS A 53 -11.89 1.24 7.06
N HIS A 54 -10.76 1.88 6.80
CA HIS A 54 -9.82 2.32 7.84
C HIS A 54 -9.97 3.79 8.22
N ASN A 55 -10.86 4.51 7.55
CA ASN A 55 -11.13 5.91 7.86
C ASN A 55 -12.01 6.02 9.12
N THR A 56 -11.56 6.79 10.08
CA THR A 56 -12.29 7.10 11.32
C THR A 56 -12.97 8.47 11.29
N SER A 57 -12.86 9.18 10.18
CA SER A 57 -13.59 10.42 9.94
C SER A 57 -14.83 10.17 9.08
N ASP A 58 -15.79 11.09 9.16
CA ASP A 58 -17.01 11.06 8.34
C ASP A 58 -16.78 11.63 6.91
N ASN A 59 -15.55 11.97 6.56
CA ASN A 59 -15.21 12.62 5.31
C ASN A 59 -14.10 11.87 4.58
N MET A 60 -14.36 11.51 3.33
CA MET A 60 -13.38 10.84 2.45
C MET A 60 -12.38 11.79 1.80
N ASP A 61 -12.59 13.11 1.86
CA ASP A 61 -11.62 14.10 1.40
C ASP A 61 -10.55 14.41 2.46
N ASN A 62 -10.87 14.16 3.74
CA ASN A 62 -9.97 14.34 4.88
C ASN A 62 -9.92 13.07 5.72
N LEU A 63 -9.07 12.15 5.33
CA LEU A 63 -8.99 10.84 5.95
C LEU A 63 -8.26 10.89 7.30
N LYS A 64 -8.81 10.18 8.28
CA LYS A 64 -8.15 9.83 9.56
C LYS A 64 -7.99 8.32 9.61
N ILE A 65 -6.90 7.84 9.05
CA ILE A 65 -6.67 6.40 8.89
C ILE A 65 -6.19 5.79 10.21
N LYS A 66 -6.85 4.72 10.62
CA LYS A 66 -6.42 3.83 11.70
C LYS A 66 -5.91 2.53 11.10
N PHE A 67 -4.63 2.25 11.30
CA PHE A 67 -4.00 1.02 10.81
C PHE A 67 -4.32 -0.16 11.72
N ASP A 68 -4.50 -1.35 11.15
CA ASP A 68 -4.72 -2.59 11.89
C ASP A 68 -3.42 -3.21 12.37
N LYS A 69 -2.38 -3.13 11.55
CA LYS A 69 -1.09 -3.78 11.76
C LYS A 69 0.03 -2.94 11.16
N MET A 70 1.22 -3.14 11.67
CA MET A 70 2.44 -2.53 11.17
C MET A 70 3.44 -3.61 10.79
N THR A 71 4.13 -3.43 9.67
CA THR A 71 5.22 -4.30 9.26
C THR A 71 6.40 -3.47 8.80
N SER A 72 7.58 -3.98 9.04
CA SER A 72 8.80 -3.43 8.46
C SER A 72 9.73 -4.56 7.99
N HIS A 73 10.72 -4.20 7.20
CA HIS A 73 11.80 -5.11 6.88
C HIS A 73 13.00 -4.88 7.81
N ASP A 74 13.91 -5.84 7.82
CA ASP A 74 15.08 -5.93 8.68
C ASP A 74 15.97 -4.68 8.66
N ILE A 75 16.26 -4.09 7.49
CA ILE A 75 17.13 -2.91 7.39
C ILE A 75 16.51 -1.69 8.08
N THR A 76 15.23 -1.43 7.89
CA THR A 76 14.55 -0.28 8.51
C THR A 76 14.27 -0.49 9.99
N PHE A 77 14.21 -1.74 10.44
CA PHE A 77 13.91 -2.07 11.84
C PHE A 77 14.89 -1.42 12.82
N VAL A 78 16.18 -1.37 12.47
CA VAL A 78 17.21 -0.74 13.33
C VAL A 78 16.87 0.71 13.66
N GLY A 79 16.53 1.52 12.65
CA GLY A 79 16.11 2.90 12.85
C GLY A 79 14.80 3.03 13.63
N ILE A 80 13.83 2.16 13.35
CA ILE A 80 12.53 2.14 14.03
C ILE A 80 12.73 1.85 15.53
N ILE A 81 13.48 0.80 15.89
CA ILE A 81 13.64 0.45 17.30
C ILE A 81 14.50 1.46 18.08
N GLN A 82 15.51 2.03 17.44
CA GLN A 82 16.31 3.09 18.06
C GLN A 82 15.46 4.32 18.36
N THR A 83 14.65 4.76 17.41
CA THR A 83 13.74 5.90 17.58
C THR A 83 12.68 5.60 18.64
N ALA A 84 12.08 4.41 18.61
CA ALA A 84 11.10 3.98 19.60
C ALA A 84 11.66 4.00 21.03
N ARG A 85 12.87 3.43 21.24
CA ARG A 85 13.56 3.44 22.53
C ARG A 85 13.90 4.86 22.99
N ALA A 86 14.42 5.70 22.10
CA ALA A 86 14.73 7.10 22.41
C ALA A 86 13.49 7.91 22.80
N SER A 87 12.33 7.58 22.23
CA SER A 87 11.04 8.19 22.56
C SER A 87 10.39 7.63 23.84
N GLY A 88 11.01 6.64 24.48
CA GLY A 88 10.45 5.98 25.68
C GLY A 88 9.30 5.02 25.38
N LEU A 89 9.11 4.63 24.13
CA LEU A 89 8.10 3.64 23.72
C LEU A 89 8.47 2.27 24.29
N LYS A 90 7.58 1.65 25.04
CA LYS A 90 7.79 0.34 25.67
C LYS A 90 7.30 -0.81 24.77
N GLU A 91 6.22 -0.56 24.04
CA GLU A 91 5.61 -1.53 23.12
C GLU A 91 4.96 -0.79 21.94
N PHE A 92 4.79 -1.45 20.83
CA PHE A 92 4.06 -0.88 19.70
C PHE A 92 2.54 -0.90 20.01
N PRO A 93 1.82 0.21 19.69
CA PRO A 93 0.39 0.33 19.99
C PRO A 93 -0.51 -0.56 19.12
N ILE A 94 0.03 -1.15 18.07
CA ILE A 94 -0.64 -2.07 17.15
C ILE A 94 0.26 -3.28 16.88
N PRO A 95 -0.29 -4.42 16.45
CA PRO A 95 0.49 -5.60 16.11
C PRO A 95 1.58 -5.28 15.10
N TYR A 96 2.80 -5.70 15.39
CA TYR A 96 3.99 -5.44 14.58
C TYR A 96 4.61 -6.75 14.09
N VAL A 97 5.02 -6.77 12.83
CA VAL A 97 5.72 -7.91 12.20
C VAL A 97 7.01 -7.42 11.56
N LEU A 98 8.11 -8.04 11.96
CA LEU A 98 9.40 -7.88 11.30
C LEU A 98 9.56 -8.94 10.22
N THR A 99 9.90 -8.53 9.00
CA THR A 99 10.20 -9.42 7.89
C THR A 99 11.68 -9.36 7.52
N ASN A 100 12.32 -10.50 7.43
CA ASN A 100 13.70 -10.62 6.96
C ASN A 100 13.69 -10.92 5.47
N CYS A 101 13.79 -9.89 4.65
CA CYS A 101 13.70 -10.00 3.20
C CYS A 101 14.93 -9.47 2.45
N HIS A 102 15.97 -9.06 3.17
CA HIS A 102 17.22 -8.53 2.61
C HIS A 102 18.42 -9.43 2.96
N ASN A 103 19.57 -9.10 2.40
CA ASN A 103 20.83 -9.79 2.66
C ASN A 103 21.45 -9.45 4.04
N SER A 104 20.68 -8.88 4.96
CA SER A 104 21.12 -8.58 6.32
C SER A 104 21.64 -9.79 7.09
N LEU A 105 21.14 -10.97 6.76
CA LEU A 105 21.63 -12.24 7.33
C LEU A 105 23.01 -12.65 6.83
N CYS A 106 23.51 -12.04 5.77
CA CYS A 106 24.79 -12.38 5.16
C CYS A 106 25.94 -11.48 5.64
N ALA A 107 25.68 -10.44 6.43
CA ALA A 107 26.65 -9.50 7.00
C ALA A 107 27.73 -9.05 5.99
N VAL A 108 27.34 -8.54 4.85
CA VAL A 108 28.22 -8.21 3.73
C VAL A 108 28.88 -6.84 3.92
N GLY A 109 29.44 -6.56 5.08
CA GLY A 109 30.30 -5.40 5.30
C GLY A 109 29.60 -4.05 5.43
N GLY A 110 28.37 -4.01 5.92
CA GLY A 110 27.67 -2.78 6.22
C GLY A 110 27.20 -2.72 7.68
N THR A 111 27.51 -1.66 8.40
CA THR A 111 27.14 -1.51 9.82
C THR A 111 25.64 -1.63 10.08
N ILE A 112 24.80 -1.19 9.14
CA ILE A 112 23.33 -1.30 9.24
C ILE A 112 22.91 -2.77 9.14
N ASN A 113 23.49 -3.53 8.21
CA ASN A 113 23.18 -4.95 8.02
C ASN A 113 23.60 -5.79 9.22
N GLU A 114 24.78 -5.52 9.77
CA GLU A 114 25.28 -6.19 10.98
C GLU A 114 24.40 -5.89 12.19
N SER A 115 24.01 -4.63 12.37
CA SER A 115 23.11 -4.23 13.44
C SER A 115 21.73 -4.88 13.31
N ALA A 116 21.18 -4.97 12.10
CA ALA A 116 19.90 -5.64 11.83
C ALA A 116 19.99 -7.13 12.18
N MET A 117 21.06 -7.81 11.80
CA MET A 117 21.29 -9.22 12.12
C MET A 117 21.30 -9.47 13.63
N VAL A 118 22.04 -8.67 14.40
CA VAL A 118 22.11 -8.80 15.87
C VAL A 118 20.73 -8.56 16.50
N MET A 119 19.99 -7.56 16.04
CA MET A 119 18.67 -7.25 16.59
C MET A 119 17.60 -8.27 16.26
N CYS A 120 17.73 -9.00 15.17
CA CYS A 120 16.76 -10.04 14.80
C CYS A 120 16.96 -11.36 15.56
N VAL A 121 18.11 -11.56 16.20
CA VAL A 121 18.47 -12.81 16.90
C VAL A 121 18.29 -12.68 18.43
N THR A 122 18.20 -11.47 18.95
CA THR A 122 17.99 -11.16 20.38
C THR A 122 16.53 -10.85 20.66
#